data_1a45e70e85c17f1895248789d3674d31
#
_entry.id   1a45e70e85c17f1895248789d3674d31
#
_cell.length_a   1.000
_cell.length_b   1.000
_cell.length_c   1.000
_cell.angle_alpha   90.00
_cell.angle_beta   90.00
_cell.angle_gamma   90.00
#
_symmetry.space_group_name_H-M   'P 1'
#
loop_
_entity.id
_entity.type
_entity.pdbx_description
1 polymer ?
#
loop_
_entity_poly.entity_id
_entity_poly.type
_entity_poly.pdbx_seq_one_letter_code
_entity_poly.pdbx_strand_id
1 'polypeptide(L)'
;MSLLSMFKGKGPSGFGYGSSAEDVTQGLDLTGRTVLLTGSNSGIGHETLRVLAKRGAHVIAAARTVQKAQAACDDVVGETTAVACELSEPASLRACAAEVIALGRPIDAIICNAGIMALPKLKQQHGYEAQFFTNHIGHFILVTSLLDRLAHKGRVVVVSSSAHNDAPPEGIQFDNLSGERGYSPWAKYGQSKLANVLFANELAKRLSGTGKTANSLHPGVIHTNLARSM
;
A
#
# COMPACT_ATOMS: atom_id res chain seq x y z
N MET A 1 -23.33 -2.14 8.22
CA MET A 1 -23.58 -2.31 6.75
C MET A 1 -24.17 -1.01 6.23
N SER A 2 -23.62 -0.45 5.16
CA SER A 2 -24.17 0.77 4.53
C SER A 2 -25.42 0.42 3.72
N LEU A 3 -26.44 1.30 3.71
CA LEU A 3 -27.65 1.14 2.86
C LEU A 3 -27.29 0.92 1.37
N LEU A 4 -26.17 1.48 0.91
CA LEU A 4 -25.64 1.30 -0.45
C LEU A 4 -25.21 -0.15 -0.75
N SER A 5 -24.86 -0.95 0.28
CA SER A 5 -24.50 -2.35 0.08
C SER A 5 -25.66 -3.23 -0.34
N MET A 6 -26.90 -2.82 -0.02
CA MET A 6 -28.11 -3.58 -0.36
C MET A 6 -28.51 -3.44 -1.85
N PHE A 7 -28.00 -2.40 -2.54
CA PHE A 7 -28.37 -2.10 -3.94
C PHE A 7 -27.27 -2.44 -4.95
N LYS A 8 -26.05 -2.75 -4.51
CA LYS A 8 -24.96 -3.17 -5.40
C LYS A 8 -24.84 -4.69 -5.39
N GLY A 9 -25.22 -5.31 -6.50
CA GLY A 9 -25.07 -6.76 -6.70
C GLY A 9 -23.63 -7.24 -6.64
N LYS A 10 -23.47 -8.56 -6.58
CA LYS A 10 -22.15 -9.20 -6.66
C LYS A 10 -21.57 -9.06 -8.07
N GLY A 11 -20.27 -8.78 -8.18
CA GLY A 11 -19.58 -8.74 -9.46
C GLY A 11 -19.31 -10.14 -10.05
N PRO A 12 -18.61 -10.23 -11.21
CA PRO A 12 -18.30 -11.50 -11.86
C PRO A 12 -17.50 -12.49 -10.97
N SER A 13 -16.80 -11.97 -9.96
CA SER A 13 -16.07 -12.80 -8.98
C SER A 13 -16.98 -13.47 -7.94
N GLY A 14 -18.27 -13.20 -7.93
CA GLY A 14 -19.20 -13.63 -6.89
C GLY A 14 -19.15 -12.76 -5.61
N PHE A 15 -18.23 -11.80 -5.54
CA PHE A 15 -18.09 -10.87 -4.42
C PHE A 15 -18.58 -9.48 -4.76
N GLY A 16 -18.93 -8.69 -3.76
CA GLY A 16 -19.47 -7.35 -3.94
C GLY A 16 -19.20 -6.44 -2.75
N TYR A 17 -19.87 -5.31 -2.72
CA TYR A 17 -19.65 -4.27 -1.72
C TYR A 17 -19.82 -4.74 -0.26
N GLY A 18 -20.64 -5.73 -0.01
CA GLY A 18 -20.88 -6.31 1.33
C GLY A 18 -19.96 -7.48 1.68
N SER A 19 -19.05 -7.91 0.78
CA SER A 19 -18.15 -9.02 1.07
C SER A 19 -17.05 -8.58 2.02
N SER A 20 -16.82 -9.38 3.07
CA SER A 20 -15.72 -9.18 4.02
C SER A 20 -14.39 -9.73 3.48
N ALA A 21 -13.28 -9.38 4.11
CA ALA A 21 -11.98 -9.95 3.80
C ALA A 21 -11.95 -11.48 4.07
N GLU A 22 -12.70 -11.94 5.07
CA GLU A 22 -12.89 -13.38 5.34
C GLU A 22 -13.58 -14.09 4.18
N ASP A 23 -14.66 -13.49 3.65
CA ASP A 23 -15.43 -14.10 2.54
C ASP A 23 -14.56 -14.25 1.30
N VAL A 24 -13.82 -13.18 0.91
CA VAL A 24 -13.01 -13.18 -0.31
C VAL A 24 -11.76 -14.05 -0.21
N THR A 25 -11.36 -14.42 1.00
CA THR A 25 -10.18 -15.28 1.25
C THR A 25 -10.57 -16.69 1.68
N GLN A 26 -11.87 -16.99 1.78
CA GLN A 26 -12.34 -18.31 2.20
C GLN A 26 -11.80 -19.41 1.24
N GLY A 27 -11.25 -20.47 1.82
CA GLY A 27 -10.69 -21.59 1.07
C GLY A 27 -9.31 -21.34 0.44
N LEU A 28 -8.71 -20.14 0.60
CA LEU A 28 -7.33 -19.91 0.17
C LEU A 28 -6.37 -20.59 1.16
N ASP A 29 -5.40 -21.30 0.61
CA ASP A 29 -4.19 -21.73 1.31
C ASP A 29 -3.00 -20.93 0.80
N LEU A 30 -2.41 -20.14 1.68
CA LEU A 30 -1.25 -19.30 1.41
C LEU A 30 0.02 -19.83 2.12
N THR A 31 0.00 -21.09 2.58
CA THR A 31 1.17 -21.71 3.20
C THR A 31 2.39 -21.63 2.28
N GLY A 32 3.52 -21.22 2.84
CA GLY A 32 4.77 -21.00 2.10
C GLY A 32 4.83 -19.71 1.27
N ARG A 33 3.81 -18.85 1.31
CA ARG A 33 3.83 -17.53 0.66
C ARG A 33 4.33 -16.47 1.62
N THR A 34 5.15 -15.55 1.11
CA THR A 34 5.65 -14.40 1.87
C THR A 34 5.09 -13.11 1.30
N VAL A 35 4.51 -12.28 2.15
CA VAL A 35 3.89 -11.00 1.78
C VAL A 35 4.50 -9.85 2.58
N LEU A 36 5.05 -8.84 1.91
CA LEU A 36 5.42 -7.57 2.55
C LEU A 36 4.23 -6.61 2.48
N LEU A 37 3.80 -6.10 3.63
CA LEU A 37 2.64 -5.21 3.74
C LEU A 37 3.01 -3.92 4.47
N THR A 38 2.89 -2.75 3.82
CA THR A 38 3.08 -1.44 4.47
C THR A 38 1.81 -0.95 5.14
N GLY A 39 1.96 -0.26 6.29
CA GLY A 39 0.83 0.28 7.05
C GLY A 39 -0.03 -0.79 7.72
N SER A 40 0.61 -1.86 8.17
CA SER A 40 -0.01 -3.05 8.78
C SER A 40 -0.69 -2.80 10.13
N ASN A 41 -0.45 -1.66 10.76
CA ASN A 41 -0.84 -1.40 12.16
C ASN A 41 -2.22 -0.75 12.33
N SER A 42 -2.98 -0.53 11.26
CA SER A 42 -4.34 0.03 11.38
C SER A 42 -5.17 -0.12 10.10
N GLY A 43 -6.50 -0.04 10.23
CA GLY A 43 -7.43 0.03 9.11
C GLY A 43 -7.32 -1.14 8.13
N ILE A 44 -7.32 -0.83 6.82
CA ILE A 44 -7.24 -1.84 5.75
C ILE A 44 -5.96 -2.69 5.88
N GLY A 45 -4.83 -2.08 6.23
CA GLY A 45 -3.58 -2.81 6.40
C GLY A 45 -3.63 -3.83 7.52
N HIS A 46 -4.23 -3.49 8.67
CA HIS A 46 -4.36 -4.42 9.78
C HIS A 46 -5.29 -5.60 9.44
N GLU A 47 -6.42 -5.33 8.80
CA GLU A 47 -7.32 -6.39 8.34
C GLU A 47 -6.68 -7.27 7.26
N THR A 48 -5.89 -6.69 6.36
CA THR A 48 -5.11 -7.44 5.36
C THR A 48 -4.07 -8.33 6.04
N LEU A 49 -3.32 -7.81 7.03
CA LEU A 49 -2.38 -8.59 7.84
C LEU A 49 -3.10 -9.79 8.47
N ARG A 50 -4.21 -9.52 9.16
CA ARG A 50 -4.99 -10.53 9.88
C ARG A 50 -5.43 -11.68 8.98
N VAL A 51 -6.06 -11.37 7.84
CA VAL A 51 -6.62 -12.41 6.98
C VAL A 51 -5.54 -13.19 6.23
N LEU A 52 -4.47 -12.53 5.76
CA LEU A 52 -3.39 -13.22 5.05
C LEU A 52 -2.62 -14.17 5.99
N ALA A 53 -2.29 -13.72 7.21
CA ALA A 53 -1.65 -14.55 8.21
C ALA A 53 -2.55 -15.74 8.59
N LYS A 54 -3.84 -15.51 8.81
CA LYS A 54 -4.84 -16.56 9.07
C LYS A 54 -4.93 -17.60 7.93
N ARG A 55 -4.66 -17.21 6.69
CA ARG A 55 -4.64 -18.12 5.53
C ARG A 55 -3.29 -18.81 5.31
N GLY A 56 -2.36 -18.68 6.25
CA GLY A 56 -1.07 -19.39 6.25
C GLY A 56 0.07 -18.64 5.58
N ALA A 57 -0.12 -17.38 5.12
CA ALA A 57 0.99 -16.58 4.63
C ALA A 57 1.91 -16.13 5.77
N HIS A 58 3.21 -16.12 5.51
CA HIS A 58 4.14 -15.33 6.30
C HIS A 58 4.01 -13.85 5.91
N VAL A 59 3.51 -13.01 6.82
CA VAL A 59 3.34 -11.57 6.54
C VAL A 59 4.42 -10.75 7.24
N ILE A 60 5.25 -10.08 6.42
CA ILE A 60 6.20 -9.07 6.89
C ILE A 60 5.40 -7.78 7.08
N ALA A 61 5.08 -7.49 8.33
CA ALA A 61 4.24 -6.38 8.73
C ALA A 61 5.10 -5.12 8.91
N ALA A 62 5.01 -4.19 7.95
CA ALA A 62 5.79 -2.95 7.97
C ALA A 62 4.95 -1.78 8.50
N ALA A 63 5.47 -1.09 9.52
CA ALA A 63 4.89 0.13 10.08
C ALA A 63 5.98 1.17 10.37
N ARG A 64 5.60 2.41 10.67
CA ARG A 64 6.54 3.53 10.91
C ARG A 64 7.61 3.22 11.97
N THR A 65 7.26 2.42 12.97
CA THR A 65 8.20 1.94 13.99
C THR A 65 8.01 0.45 14.21
N VAL A 66 9.07 -0.25 14.60
CA VAL A 66 9.00 -1.69 14.88
C VAL A 66 8.00 -2.00 15.99
N GLN A 67 7.86 -1.13 17.00
CA GLN A 67 6.89 -1.32 18.09
C GLN A 67 5.45 -1.32 17.58
N LYS A 68 5.11 -0.45 16.60
CA LYS A 68 3.77 -0.44 15.97
C LYS A 68 3.54 -1.66 15.09
N ALA A 69 4.56 -2.12 14.41
CA ALA A 69 4.50 -3.34 13.61
C ALA A 69 4.34 -4.56 14.53
N GLN A 70 5.11 -4.63 15.60
CA GLN A 70 5.05 -5.73 16.57
C GLN A 70 3.67 -5.82 17.25
N ALA A 71 3.15 -4.69 17.73
CA ALA A 71 1.80 -4.67 18.32
C ALA A 71 0.71 -5.17 17.34
N ALA A 72 0.85 -4.90 16.05
CA ALA A 72 -0.06 -5.43 15.04
C ALA A 72 0.14 -6.93 14.80
N CYS A 73 1.38 -7.43 14.86
CA CYS A 73 1.69 -8.86 14.78
C CYS A 73 1.14 -9.63 15.98
N ASP A 74 1.24 -9.08 17.18
CA ASP A 74 0.77 -9.70 18.42
C ASP A 74 -0.77 -9.85 18.47
N ASP A 75 -1.48 -9.01 17.69
CA ASP A 75 -2.96 -8.99 17.62
C ASP A 75 -3.54 -9.98 16.57
N VAL A 76 -2.70 -10.72 15.87
CA VAL A 76 -3.15 -11.64 14.80
C VAL A 76 -2.62 -13.06 14.98
N VAL A 77 -3.34 -14.02 14.41
CA VAL A 77 -2.93 -15.43 14.40
C VAL A 77 -2.28 -15.75 13.06
N GLY A 78 -1.10 -16.35 13.10
CA GLY A 78 -0.34 -16.77 11.92
C GLY A 78 1.13 -16.36 11.98
N GLU A 79 1.89 -16.66 10.92
CA GLU A 79 3.31 -16.34 10.83
C GLU A 79 3.49 -14.87 10.42
N THR A 80 4.13 -14.07 11.28
CA THR A 80 4.36 -12.65 11.04
C THR A 80 5.79 -12.25 11.41
N THR A 81 6.31 -11.20 10.77
CA THR A 81 7.58 -10.55 11.13
C THR A 81 7.35 -9.04 11.15
N ALA A 82 7.67 -8.39 12.25
CA ALA A 82 7.56 -6.94 12.39
C ALA A 82 8.80 -6.23 11.88
N VAL A 83 8.64 -5.22 11.01
CA VAL A 83 9.74 -4.39 10.50
C VAL A 83 9.41 -2.91 10.58
N ALA A 84 10.42 -2.08 10.85
CA ALA A 84 10.27 -0.64 10.79
C ALA A 84 10.35 -0.16 9.34
N CYS A 85 9.40 0.67 8.91
CA CYS A 85 9.36 1.26 7.57
C CYS A 85 8.69 2.64 7.62
N GLU A 86 9.47 3.70 7.86
CA GLU A 86 8.99 5.07 7.75
C GLU A 86 9.11 5.53 6.30
N LEU A 87 7.97 5.63 5.61
CA LEU A 87 7.93 5.93 4.17
C LEU A 87 8.40 7.34 3.82
N SER A 88 8.44 8.25 4.78
CA SER A 88 8.97 9.60 4.58
C SER A 88 10.49 9.69 4.73
N GLU A 89 11.17 8.59 5.10
CA GLU A 89 12.61 8.58 5.42
C GLU A 89 13.38 7.57 4.54
N PRO A 90 14.15 8.02 3.53
CA PRO A 90 14.89 7.14 2.63
C PRO A 90 15.85 6.16 3.34
N ALA A 91 16.42 6.58 4.48
CA ALA A 91 17.29 5.71 5.27
C ALA A 91 16.50 4.54 5.88
N SER A 92 15.29 4.81 6.41
CA SER A 92 14.39 3.79 6.95
C SER A 92 13.92 2.81 5.87
N LEU A 93 13.65 3.32 4.66
CA LEU A 93 13.26 2.48 3.52
C LEU A 93 14.36 1.50 3.10
N ARG A 94 15.61 1.98 3.03
CA ARG A 94 16.77 1.13 2.73
C ARG A 94 17.04 0.10 3.84
N ALA A 95 16.92 0.51 5.09
CA ALA A 95 17.06 -0.41 6.22
C ALA A 95 15.96 -1.48 6.20
N CYS A 96 14.70 -1.10 5.98
CA CYS A 96 13.60 -2.04 5.81
C CYS A 96 13.85 -3.04 4.66
N ALA A 97 14.29 -2.55 3.51
CA ALA A 97 14.59 -3.42 2.37
C ALA A 97 15.72 -4.40 2.71
N ALA A 98 16.79 -3.95 3.38
CA ALA A 98 17.90 -4.80 3.80
C ALA A 98 17.44 -5.87 4.81
N GLU A 99 16.60 -5.52 5.78
CA GLU A 99 16.02 -6.43 6.76
C GLU A 99 15.16 -7.50 6.09
N VAL A 100 14.28 -7.08 5.15
CA VAL A 100 13.44 -8.00 4.35
C VAL A 100 14.30 -8.96 3.51
N ILE A 101 15.38 -8.45 2.90
CA ILE A 101 16.32 -9.27 2.12
C ILE A 101 17.03 -10.30 3.02
N ALA A 102 17.40 -9.91 4.24
CA ALA A 102 18.10 -10.78 5.20
C ALA A 102 17.24 -11.95 5.67
N LEU A 103 15.91 -11.90 5.56
CA LEU A 103 15.02 -13.04 5.84
C LEU A 103 15.24 -14.20 4.85
N GLY A 104 15.91 -13.98 3.72
CA GLY A 104 16.28 -15.03 2.77
C GLY A 104 15.12 -15.67 2.01
N ARG A 105 13.90 -15.14 2.12
CA ARG A 105 12.69 -15.70 1.49
C ARG A 105 12.34 -14.94 0.20
N PRO A 106 11.87 -15.60 -0.86
CA PRO A 106 11.26 -14.91 -1.99
C PRO A 106 9.96 -14.23 -1.56
N ILE A 107 9.66 -13.07 -2.14
CA ILE A 107 8.47 -12.28 -1.80
C ILE A 107 7.39 -12.58 -2.85
N ASP A 108 6.26 -13.17 -2.43
CA ASP A 108 5.13 -13.46 -3.33
C ASP A 108 4.28 -12.22 -3.59
N ALA A 109 4.17 -11.30 -2.64
CA ALA A 109 3.50 -10.03 -2.86
C ALA A 109 4.13 -8.88 -2.06
N ILE A 110 4.22 -7.70 -2.68
CA ILE A 110 4.49 -6.43 -2.01
C ILE A 110 3.20 -5.61 -2.07
N ILE A 111 2.62 -5.29 -0.92
CA ILE A 111 1.38 -4.52 -0.80
C ILE A 111 1.70 -3.12 -0.26
N CYS A 112 1.73 -2.15 -1.16
CA CYS A 112 1.94 -0.73 -0.86
C CYS A 112 0.62 -0.10 -0.39
N ASN A 113 0.26 -0.32 0.89
CA ASN A 113 -1.02 0.09 1.44
C ASN A 113 -0.93 1.37 2.27
N ALA A 114 0.18 1.63 2.95
CA ALA A 114 0.33 2.81 3.80
C ALA A 114 0.10 4.13 3.04
N GLY A 115 -0.30 5.16 3.78
CA GLY A 115 -0.46 6.50 3.21
C GLY A 115 -0.92 7.52 4.23
N ILE A 116 -0.87 8.78 3.80
CA ILE A 116 -1.42 9.95 4.49
C ILE A 116 -2.36 10.68 3.53
N MET A 117 -3.33 11.42 4.04
CA MET A 117 -4.38 12.01 3.24
C MET A 117 -4.70 13.43 3.67
N ALA A 118 -4.87 14.32 2.68
CA ALA A 118 -5.43 15.66 2.80
C ALA A 118 -4.88 16.48 3.99
N LEU A 119 -3.55 16.56 4.09
CA LEU A 119 -2.91 17.35 5.14
C LEU A 119 -3.39 18.80 5.07
N PRO A 120 -3.87 19.42 6.17
CA PRO A 120 -4.51 20.74 6.13
C PRO A 120 -3.54 21.87 5.78
N LYS A 121 -2.23 21.66 5.96
CA LYS A 121 -1.16 22.62 5.66
C LYS A 121 -0.08 21.93 4.85
N LEU A 122 0.58 22.69 3.96
CA LEU A 122 1.76 22.20 3.27
C LEU A 122 2.80 21.73 4.29
N LYS A 123 3.23 20.49 4.09
CA LYS A 123 4.43 19.92 4.72
C LYS A 123 5.33 19.37 3.62
N GLN A 124 6.62 19.43 3.82
CA GLN A 124 7.60 18.91 2.88
C GLN A 124 8.48 17.87 3.54
N GLN A 125 8.91 16.91 2.72
CA GLN A 125 9.88 15.88 3.06
C GLN A 125 10.90 15.80 1.91
N HIS A 126 12.17 16.03 2.23
CA HIS A 126 13.26 15.98 1.26
C HIS A 126 13.02 16.84 -0.01
N GLY A 127 12.40 18.02 0.14
CA GLY A 127 12.09 18.93 -0.97
C GLY A 127 10.82 18.60 -1.75
N TYR A 128 10.07 17.55 -1.37
CA TYR A 128 8.79 17.16 -1.97
C TYR A 128 7.62 17.42 -1.02
N GLU A 129 6.44 17.61 -1.57
CA GLU A 129 5.20 17.64 -0.79
C GLU A 129 5.02 16.28 -0.06
N ALA A 130 4.66 16.33 1.21
CA ALA A 130 4.72 15.18 2.11
C ALA A 130 3.81 14.01 1.69
N GLN A 131 2.62 14.27 1.12
CA GLN A 131 1.74 13.20 0.64
C GLN A 131 2.32 12.54 -0.61
N PHE A 132 2.89 13.34 -1.53
CA PHE A 132 3.54 12.81 -2.72
C PHE A 132 4.76 11.96 -2.34
N PHE A 133 5.57 12.45 -1.40
CA PHE A 133 6.73 11.69 -0.94
C PHE A 133 6.31 10.38 -0.26
N THR A 134 5.45 10.45 0.75
CA THR A 134 5.08 9.28 1.57
C THR A 134 4.29 8.24 0.78
N ASN A 135 3.27 8.69 0.02
CA ASN A 135 2.35 7.77 -0.66
C ASN A 135 2.96 7.15 -1.91
N HIS A 136 3.87 7.87 -2.59
CA HIS A 136 4.42 7.46 -3.87
C HIS A 136 5.94 7.23 -3.81
N ILE A 137 6.75 8.27 -3.56
CA ILE A 137 8.22 8.16 -3.64
C ILE A 137 8.74 7.10 -2.64
N GLY A 138 8.22 7.09 -1.41
CA GLY A 138 8.59 6.10 -0.40
C GLY A 138 8.33 4.67 -0.87
N HIS A 139 7.15 4.40 -1.42
CA HIS A 139 6.83 3.09 -1.98
C HIS A 139 7.65 2.76 -3.22
N PHE A 140 7.91 3.75 -4.09
CA PHE A 140 8.80 3.57 -5.24
C PHE A 140 10.18 3.09 -4.80
N ILE A 141 10.81 3.76 -3.83
CA ILE A 141 12.11 3.36 -3.27
C ILE A 141 12.05 1.94 -2.71
N LEU A 142 11.05 1.63 -1.88
CA LEU A 142 10.92 0.31 -1.25
C LEU A 142 10.75 -0.81 -2.30
N VAL A 143 9.82 -0.63 -3.23
CA VAL A 143 9.51 -1.64 -4.26
C VAL A 143 10.72 -1.86 -5.17
N THR A 144 11.36 -0.79 -5.66
CA THR A 144 12.52 -0.91 -6.57
C THR A 144 13.71 -1.57 -5.88
N SER A 145 13.88 -1.39 -4.58
CA SER A 145 14.93 -2.06 -3.79
C SER A 145 14.68 -3.57 -3.60
N LEU A 146 13.45 -4.04 -3.84
CA LEU A 146 13.04 -5.43 -3.58
C LEU A 146 12.61 -6.20 -4.85
N LEU A 147 12.66 -5.60 -6.04
CA LEU A 147 12.19 -6.23 -7.28
C LEU A 147 12.87 -7.57 -7.58
N ASP A 148 14.18 -7.68 -7.29
CA ASP A 148 14.96 -8.90 -7.52
C ASP A 148 14.59 -10.02 -6.53
N ARG A 149 13.90 -9.68 -5.44
CA ARG A 149 13.42 -10.64 -4.44
C ARG A 149 11.98 -11.12 -4.69
N LEU A 150 11.28 -10.52 -5.67
CA LEU A 150 9.97 -11.03 -6.06
C LEU A 150 10.08 -12.44 -6.61
N ALA A 151 9.23 -13.33 -6.10
CA ALA A 151 9.06 -14.69 -6.58
C ALA A 151 8.73 -14.72 -8.08
N HIS A 152 8.91 -15.85 -8.75
CA HIS A 152 8.66 -16.00 -10.20
C HIS A 152 7.25 -15.54 -10.62
N LYS A 153 6.23 -15.78 -9.79
CA LYS A 153 4.85 -15.30 -9.97
C LYS A 153 4.48 -14.21 -8.97
N GLY A 154 5.49 -13.47 -8.50
CA GLY A 154 5.31 -12.41 -7.50
C GLY A 154 4.54 -11.22 -8.07
N ARG A 155 3.92 -10.45 -7.19
CA ARG A 155 3.11 -9.30 -7.57
C ARG A 155 3.35 -8.09 -6.69
N VAL A 156 3.18 -6.91 -7.29
CA VAL A 156 3.14 -5.64 -6.56
C VAL A 156 1.72 -5.10 -6.61
N VAL A 157 1.15 -4.80 -5.45
CA VAL A 157 -0.19 -4.21 -5.31
C VAL A 157 -0.04 -2.82 -4.71
N VAL A 158 -0.48 -1.79 -5.45
CA VAL A 158 -0.35 -0.40 -5.04
C VAL A 158 -1.72 0.18 -4.72
N VAL A 159 -1.95 0.53 -3.45
CA VAL A 159 -3.23 1.11 -3.05
C VAL A 159 -3.29 2.57 -3.49
N SER A 160 -4.19 2.82 -4.45
CA SER A 160 -4.56 4.14 -4.93
C SER A 160 -5.87 4.61 -4.27
N SER A 161 -6.61 5.50 -4.92
CA SER A 161 -7.89 6.04 -4.46
C SER A 161 -8.67 6.57 -5.67
N SER A 162 -9.99 6.66 -5.57
CA SER A 162 -10.80 7.44 -6.52
C SER A 162 -10.36 8.90 -6.60
N ALA A 163 -9.73 9.42 -5.55
CA ALA A 163 -9.13 10.76 -5.55
C ALA A 163 -8.02 10.96 -6.60
N HIS A 164 -7.54 9.92 -7.29
CA HIS A 164 -6.65 10.11 -8.43
C HIS A 164 -7.31 10.93 -9.57
N ASN A 165 -8.65 10.96 -9.63
CA ASN A 165 -9.40 11.81 -10.56
C ASN A 165 -9.40 13.29 -10.15
N ASP A 166 -9.07 13.60 -8.88
CA ASP A 166 -8.94 14.96 -8.35
C ASP A 166 -7.51 15.51 -8.47
N ALA A 167 -6.63 14.79 -9.15
CA ALA A 167 -5.30 15.28 -9.49
C ALA A 167 -5.40 16.55 -10.34
N PRO A 168 -4.36 17.43 -10.33
CA PRO A 168 -4.33 18.59 -11.20
C PRO A 168 -4.59 18.21 -12.69
N PRO A 169 -5.20 19.11 -13.50
CA PRO A 169 -5.52 18.80 -14.90
C PRO A 169 -4.31 18.34 -15.73
N GLU A 170 -3.11 18.83 -15.43
CA GLU A 170 -1.86 18.43 -16.05
C GLU A 170 -1.32 17.08 -15.53
N GLY A 171 -2.00 16.47 -14.57
CA GLY A 171 -1.61 15.22 -13.93
C GLY A 171 -0.55 15.42 -12.85
N ILE A 172 0.71 15.07 -13.14
CA ILE A 172 1.82 15.25 -12.21
C ILE A 172 2.48 16.61 -12.48
N GLN A 173 2.40 17.51 -11.50
CA GLN A 173 3.02 18.83 -11.55
C GLN A 173 4.52 18.73 -11.26
N PHE A 174 5.32 18.38 -12.26
CA PHE A 174 6.77 18.19 -12.11
C PHE A 174 7.51 19.46 -11.70
N ASP A 175 6.97 20.63 -12.03
CA ASP A 175 7.49 21.94 -11.64
C ASP A 175 7.01 22.39 -10.25
N ASN A 176 6.11 21.64 -9.60
CA ASN A 176 5.54 21.93 -8.28
C ASN A 176 5.46 20.68 -7.38
N LEU A 177 6.47 19.82 -7.45
CA LEU A 177 6.52 18.63 -6.58
C LEU A 177 6.73 18.99 -5.10
N SER A 178 7.28 20.17 -4.82
CA SER A 178 7.41 20.73 -3.45
C SER A 178 6.09 21.24 -2.87
N GLY A 179 5.11 21.57 -3.72
CA GLY A 179 3.84 22.18 -3.34
C GLY A 179 3.89 23.70 -3.10
N GLU A 180 5.04 24.34 -3.28
CA GLU A 180 5.25 25.78 -2.96
C GLU A 180 4.53 26.71 -3.93
N ARG A 181 4.28 26.26 -5.16
CA ARG A 181 3.54 27.04 -6.18
C ARG A 181 2.03 26.79 -6.11
N GLY A 182 1.49 26.78 -4.89
CA GLY A 182 0.09 26.52 -4.61
C GLY A 182 -0.15 25.12 -4.04
N TYR A 183 -0.79 25.09 -2.88
CA TYR A 183 -1.11 23.89 -2.15
C TYR A 183 -2.61 23.73 -1.98
N SER A 184 -3.13 22.60 -2.41
CA SER A 184 -4.48 22.13 -2.10
C SER A 184 -4.39 20.71 -1.52
N PRO A 185 -4.89 20.49 -0.29
CA PRO A 185 -4.79 19.18 0.38
C PRO A 185 -5.26 18.01 -0.48
N TRP A 186 -6.44 18.16 -1.11
CA TRP A 186 -7.04 17.12 -1.92
C TRP A 186 -6.39 16.95 -3.29
N ALA A 187 -6.03 18.05 -3.97
CA ALA A 187 -5.32 17.96 -5.26
C ALA A 187 -3.95 17.29 -5.10
N LYS A 188 -3.20 17.60 -4.04
CA LYS A 188 -1.90 16.95 -3.76
C LYS A 188 -2.07 15.49 -3.34
N TYR A 189 -3.11 15.16 -2.57
CA TYR A 189 -3.47 13.78 -2.33
C TYR A 189 -3.82 13.05 -3.63
N GLY A 190 -4.69 13.63 -4.46
CA GLY A 190 -5.06 13.10 -5.77
C GLY A 190 -3.85 12.87 -6.67
N GLN A 191 -2.95 13.85 -6.76
CA GLN A 191 -1.68 13.71 -7.49
C GLN A 191 -0.85 12.53 -6.99
N SER A 192 -0.72 12.34 -5.67
CA SER A 192 0.01 11.19 -5.11
C SER A 192 -0.64 9.84 -5.48
N LYS A 193 -1.97 9.81 -5.55
CA LYS A 193 -2.72 8.59 -5.92
C LYS A 193 -2.74 8.33 -7.43
N LEU A 194 -2.69 9.38 -8.25
CA LEU A 194 -2.44 9.25 -9.69
C LEU A 194 -1.03 8.70 -9.95
N ALA A 195 -0.02 9.21 -9.26
CA ALA A 195 1.34 8.68 -9.36
C ALA A 195 1.42 7.19 -9.04
N ASN A 196 0.63 6.71 -8.07
CA ASN A 196 0.53 5.29 -7.73
C ASN A 196 -0.07 4.46 -8.87
N VAL A 197 -1.09 4.97 -9.58
CA VAL A 197 -1.66 4.31 -10.76
C VAL A 197 -0.61 4.23 -11.88
N LEU A 198 0.05 5.35 -12.17
CA LEU A 198 1.07 5.42 -13.22
C LEU A 198 2.25 4.51 -12.92
N PHE A 199 2.71 4.46 -11.67
CA PHE A 199 3.77 3.57 -11.22
C PHE A 199 3.40 2.10 -11.42
N ALA A 200 2.22 1.67 -11.00
CA ALA A 200 1.78 0.30 -11.18
C ALA A 200 1.69 -0.08 -12.66
N ASN A 201 1.16 0.82 -13.52
CA ASN A 201 1.06 0.61 -14.96
C ASN A 201 2.43 0.48 -15.63
N GLU A 202 3.36 1.37 -15.29
CA GLU A 202 4.73 1.31 -15.85
C GLU A 202 5.47 0.07 -15.34
N LEU A 203 5.32 -0.26 -14.05
CA LEU A 203 5.93 -1.46 -13.49
C LEU A 203 5.38 -2.73 -14.14
N ALA A 204 4.06 -2.80 -14.41
CA ALA A 204 3.45 -3.93 -15.11
C ALA A 204 4.04 -4.12 -16.51
N LYS A 205 4.29 -3.03 -17.25
CA LYS A 205 4.95 -3.08 -18.56
C LYS A 205 6.37 -3.64 -18.44
N ARG A 206 7.16 -3.15 -17.46
CA ARG A 206 8.55 -3.60 -17.24
C ARG A 206 8.63 -5.06 -16.81
N LEU A 207 7.62 -5.56 -16.11
CA LEU A 207 7.52 -6.95 -15.67
C LEU A 207 6.94 -7.89 -16.73
N SER A 208 6.50 -7.38 -17.89
CA SER A 208 5.94 -8.18 -18.96
C SER A 208 6.90 -9.30 -19.39
N GLY A 209 6.38 -10.50 -19.58
CA GLY A 209 7.18 -11.68 -19.96
C GLY A 209 7.93 -12.36 -18.79
N THR A 210 7.97 -11.77 -17.59
CA THR A 210 8.70 -12.34 -16.44
C THR A 210 7.84 -13.27 -15.57
N GLY A 211 6.53 -13.34 -15.81
CA GLY A 211 5.56 -14.01 -14.94
C GLY A 211 5.14 -13.21 -13.72
N LYS A 212 5.82 -12.08 -13.43
CA LYS A 212 5.48 -11.14 -12.35
C LYS A 212 4.43 -10.13 -12.81
N THR A 213 3.68 -9.54 -11.86
CA THR A 213 2.64 -8.55 -12.18
C THR A 213 2.68 -7.35 -11.25
N ALA A 214 2.12 -6.22 -11.69
CA ALA A 214 1.86 -5.06 -10.86
C ALA A 214 0.46 -4.52 -11.15
N ASN A 215 -0.27 -4.12 -10.11
CA ASN A 215 -1.62 -3.57 -10.21
C ASN A 215 -1.81 -2.44 -9.20
N SER A 216 -2.63 -1.46 -9.55
CA SER A 216 -3.19 -0.51 -8.60
C SER A 216 -4.67 -0.79 -8.35
N LEU A 217 -5.14 -0.41 -7.18
CA LEU A 217 -6.56 -0.55 -6.82
C LEU A 217 -7.05 0.62 -5.98
N HIS A 218 -8.35 0.90 -6.05
CA HIS A 218 -9.08 1.73 -5.12
C HIS A 218 -9.85 0.82 -4.15
N PRO A 219 -9.61 0.91 -2.82
CA PRO A 219 -10.21 -0.03 -1.86
C PRO A 219 -11.67 0.28 -1.51
N GLY A 220 -12.24 1.33 -2.07
CA GLY A 220 -13.54 1.87 -1.66
C GLY A 220 -13.40 2.97 -0.60
N VAL A 221 -14.54 3.51 -0.16
CA VAL A 221 -14.59 4.48 0.95
C VAL A 221 -14.75 3.69 2.25
N ILE A 222 -13.64 3.50 2.95
CA ILE A 222 -13.57 2.71 4.18
C ILE A 222 -13.28 3.64 5.36
N HIS A 223 -14.05 3.53 6.42
CA HIS A 223 -13.78 4.23 7.67
C HIS A 223 -12.49 3.69 8.30
N THR A 224 -11.43 4.49 8.25
CA THR A 224 -10.12 4.16 8.81
C THR A 224 -9.53 5.36 9.53
N ASN A 225 -8.39 5.13 10.19
CA ASN A 225 -7.61 6.18 10.83
C ASN A 225 -6.89 7.12 9.84
N LEU A 226 -7.06 6.94 8.54
CA LEU A 226 -6.42 7.74 7.49
C LEU A 226 -6.83 9.22 7.57
N ALA A 227 -8.07 9.49 7.99
CA ALA A 227 -8.63 10.84 8.12
C ALA A 227 -8.18 11.61 9.39
N ARG A 228 -7.32 11.04 10.23
CA ARG A 228 -6.88 11.69 11.49
C ARG A 228 -6.08 12.98 11.29
N SER A 229 -5.60 13.23 10.09
CA SER A 229 -4.77 14.41 9.75
C SER A 229 -5.55 15.52 9.06
N MET A 230 -6.85 15.33 8.85
CA MET A 230 -7.77 16.31 8.22
C MET A 230 -8.23 17.37 9.22
#